data_e6312d336f2f0f04d3bdb28a40f616dc
#
_entry.id   e6312d336f2f0f04d3bdb28a40f616dc
#
_cell.length_a   1.000
_cell.length_b   1.000
_cell.length_c   1.000
_cell.angle_alpha   90.00
_cell.angle_beta   90.00
_cell.angle_gamma   90.00
#
_symmetry.space_group_name_H-M   'P 1'
#
loop_
_entity.id
_entity.type
_entity.pdbx_description
1 polymer ?
#
loop_
_entity_poly.entity_id
_entity_poly.type
_entity_poly.pdbx_seq_one_letter_code
_entity_poly.pdbx_strand_id
1 'polypeptide(L)'
;IFTVKPYSESFFYKHGAKKVLLVERSHSCNLLNKVNFKDFKYDVVFIGRYEKQRADDILYLTSNGVCVNIWGSGWNSVKSNKNLIIHGKPVWGGDYIDTVLSSKIVLNFLRKINNDVTTGRTFEIPALGGFMLSEFTIEQRDIFHEGVHACYFGSKVELLDKVRYYLKNDKKRENIAKGAKNKALSKEFCHESVISCVLDNL
;
A
#
# COMPACT_ATOMS: atom_id res chain seq x y z
N ILE A 1 23.25 11.67 6.66
CA ILE A 1 22.03 11.00 7.14
C ILE A 1 21.14 10.69 5.95
N PHE A 2 20.57 9.49 5.93
CA PHE A 2 19.59 9.09 4.93
C PHE A 2 18.21 8.95 5.61
N THR A 3 17.17 9.47 4.99
CA THR A 3 15.81 9.40 5.52
C THR A 3 14.79 9.16 4.40
N VAL A 4 13.73 8.44 4.73
CA VAL A 4 12.56 8.26 3.85
C VAL A 4 11.42 9.23 4.22
N LYS A 5 11.70 10.20 5.10
CA LYS A 5 10.71 11.11 5.66
C LYS A 5 11.08 12.55 5.34
N PRO A 6 10.46 13.19 4.35
CA PRO A 6 10.79 14.55 3.93
C PRO A 6 10.73 15.56 5.10
N TYR A 7 9.72 15.44 5.96
CA TYR A 7 9.55 16.33 7.10
C TYR A 7 10.64 16.24 8.18
N SER A 8 11.46 15.18 8.16
CA SER A 8 12.56 15.01 9.13
C SER A 8 13.85 15.72 8.73
N GLU A 9 13.94 16.22 7.51
CA GLU A 9 15.15 16.84 6.97
C GLU A 9 15.58 18.06 7.79
N SER A 10 14.66 18.99 8.03
CA SER A 10 14.91 20.18 8.84
C SER A 10 15.30 19.86 10.28
N PHE A 11 14.71 18.82 10.86
CA PHE A 11 15.08 18.32 12.17
C PHE A 11 16.55 17.87 12.23
N PHE A 12 16.99 17.09 11.25
CA PHE A 12 18.37 16.58 11.22
C PHE A 12 19.39 17.72 11.03
N TYR A 13 19.14 18.68 10.15
CA TYR A 13 20.03 19.85 10.00
C TYR A 13 20.10 20.68 11.29
N LYS A 14 18.98 20.90 11.97
CA LYS A 14 18.93 21.60 13.26
C LYS A 14 19.76 20.90 14.34
N HIS A 15 19.92 19.57 14.25
CA HIS A 15 20.70 18.76 15.18
C HIS A 15 22.11 18.44 14.69
N GLY A 16 22.63 19.24 13.75
CA GLY A 16 24.04 19.19 13.35
C GLY A 16 24.38 18.22 12.21
N ALA A 17 23.39 17.70 11.50
CA ALA A 17 23.68 16.91 10.30
C ALA A 17 24.32 17.80 9.23
N LYS A 18 25.47 17.37 8.70
CA LYS A 18 26.16 18.06 7.61
C LYS A 18 25.47 17.85 6.26
N LYS A 19 24.88 16.69 6.05
CA LYS A 19 24.20 16.30 4.81
C LYS A 19 23.03 15.41 5.16
N VAL A 20 21.87 15.69 4.61
CA VAL A 20 20.67 14.85 4.69
C VAL A 20 20.24 14.52 3.27
N LEU A 21 20.04 13.25 2.98
CA LEU A 21 19.57 12.78 1.69
C LEU A 21 18.24 12.06 1.87
N LEU A 22 17.26 12.50 1.11
CA LEU A 22 15.99 11.80 1.01
C LEU A 22 16.18 10.61 0.08
N VAL A 23 15.81 9.42 0.56
CA VAL A 23 15.80 8.20 -0.23
C VAL A 23 14.39 7.66 -0.31
N GLU A 24 14.01 7.12 -1.46
CA GLU A 24 12.70 6.53 -1.63
C GLU A 24 12.60 5.17 -0.92
N ARG A 25 11.39 4.83 -0.48
CA ARG A 25 11.09 3.45 -0.09
C ARG A 25 11.12 2.57 -1.33
N SER A 26 11.44 1.32 -1.15
CA SER A 26 11.62 0.37 -2.25
C SER A 26 11.04 -0.99 -1.90
N HIS A 27 11.09 -1.90 -2.85
CA HIS A 27 10.69 -3.30 -2.68
C HIS A 27 11.86 -4.24 -3.02
N SER A 28 11.77 -5.49 -2.58
CA SER A 28 12.74 -6.51 -2.96
C SER A 28 12.50 -6.98 -4.39
N CYS A 29 13.52 -6.94 -5.24
CA CYS A 29 13.46 -7.45 -6.61
C CYS A 29 13.17 -8.96 -6.66
N ASN A 30 13.52 -9.71 -5.62
CA ASN A 30 13.26 -11.14 -5.52
C ASN A 30 11.76 -11.49 -5.36
N LEU A 31 10.90 -10.52 -4.99
CA LEU A 31 9.45 -10.72 -4.94
C LEU A 31 8.84 -10.98 -6.33
N LEU A 32 9.55 -10.60 -7.39
CA LEU A 32 9.01 -10.51 -8.75
C LEU A 32 9.04 -11.81 -9.53
N ASN A 33 9.91 -12.75 -9.15
CA ASN A 33 10.19 -13.96 -9.94
C ASN A 33 9.19 -15.12 -9.71
N LYS A 34 8.18 -14.96 -8.86
CA LYS A 34 7.30 -16.07 -8.43
C LYS A 34 5.80 -15.83 -8.62
N VAL A 35 5.42 -14.86 -9.46
CA VAL A 35 4.03 -14.39 -9.47
C VAL A 35 3.25 -14.96 -10.66
N ASN A 36 2.47 -15.99 -10.40
CA ASN A 36 1.33 -16.37 -11.26
C ASN A 36 0.06 -15.78 -10.65
N PHE A 37 -0.74 -15.07 -11.46
CA PHE A 37 -2.08 -14.64 -11.07
C PHE A 37 -2.89 -15.85 -10.65
N LYS A 38 -3.51 -15.76 -9.46
CA LYS A 38 -4.42 -16.76 -8.92
C LYS A 38 -5.86 -16.27 -9.08
N ASP A 39 -6.81 -17.20 -9.03
CA ASP A 39 -8.22 -16.83 -8.93
C ASP A 39 -8.47 -15.93 -7.72
N PHE A 40 -9.24 -14.86 -7.92
CA PHE A 40 -9.56 -13.92 -6.85
C PHE A 40 -10.41 -14.60 -5.77
N LYS A 41 -9.88 -14.65 -4.55
CA LYS A 41 -10.57 -15.17 -3.36
C LYS A 41 -11.23 -14.07 -2.55
N TYR A 42 -10.70 -12.85 -2.64
CA TYR A 42 -11.09 -11.72 -1.80
C TYR A 42 -11.48 -10.52 -2.65
N ASP A 43 -12.60 -9.88 -2.31
CA ASP A 43 -13.01 -8.64 -2.96
C ASP A 43 -12.11 -7.48 -2.53
N VAL A 44 -11.99 -7.27 -1.22
CA VAL A 44 -11.17 -6.18 -0.65
C VAL A 44 -10.35 -6.73 0.50
N VAL A 45 -9.07 -6.40 0.53
CA VAL A 45 -8.18 -6.76 1.64
C VAL A 45 -7.47 -5.54 2.21
N PHE A 46 -7.19 -5.61 3.51
CA PHE A 46 -6.25 -4.75 4.19
C PHE A 46 -5.24 -5.60 4.97
N ILE A 47 -3.95 -5.31 4.78
CA ILE A 47 -2.86 -5.99 5.48
C ILE A 47 -2.07 -4.95 6.28
N GLY A 48 -2.38 -4.85 7.56
CA GLY A 48 -1.73 -3.86 8.41
C GLY A 48 -2.22 -3.84 9.85
N ARG A 49 -1.47 -3.16 10.70
CA ARG A 49 -1.81 -3.00 12.10
C ARG A 49 -3.06 -2.12 12.26
N TYR A 50 -3.81 -2.38 13.31
CA TYR A 50 -4.95 -1.55 13.72
C TYR A 50 -4.50 -0.10 13.99
N GLU A 51 -5.28 0.84 13.48
CA GLU A 51 -5.36 2.24 13.89
C GLU A 51 -6.83 2.67 13.80
N LYS A 52 -7.27 3.51 14.73
CA LYS A 52 -8.68 3.87 14.86
C LYS A 52 -9.28 4.39 13.56
N GLN A 53 -8.60 5.33 12.87
CA GLN A 53 -9.09 5.90 11.63
C GLN A 53 -9.25 4.85 10.52
N ARG A 54 -8.29 3.94 10.36
CA ARG A 54 -8.39 2.82 9.40
C ARG A 54 -9.58 1.92 9.70
N ALA A 55 -9.81 1.64 11.00
CA ALA A 55 -10.93 0.84 11.43
C ALA A 55 -12.26 1.53 11.11
N ASP A 56 -12.37 2.85 11.37
CA ASP A 56 -13.56 3.63 11.08
C ASP A 56 -13.89 3.61 9.57
N ASP A 57 -12.88 3.75 8.70
CA ASP A 57 -13.06 3.69 7.24
C ASP A 57 -13.45 2.28 6.76
N ILE A 58 -12.83 1.24 7.30
CA ILE A 58 -13.16 -0.15 6.97
C ILE A 58 -14.55 -0.52 7.49
N LEU A 59 -14.92 -0.10 8.70
CA LEU A 59 -16.27 -0.30 9.24
C LEU A 59 -17.33 0.42 8.39
N TYR A 60 -17.00 1.58 7.84
CA TYR A 60 -17.89 2.28 6.90
C TYR A 60 -18.09 1.46 5.62
N LEU A 61 -17.03 0.87 5.04
CA LEU A 61 -17.16 -0.03 3.89
C LEU A 61 -18.06 -1.22 4.20
N THR A 62 -17.80 -1.90 5.31
CA THR A 62 -18.52 -3.14 5.66
C THR A 62 -19.98 -2.88 6.04
N SER A 63 -20.30 -1.74 6.66
CA SER A 63 -21.67 -1.30 6.93
C SER A 63 -22.45 -1.03 5.64
N ASN A 64 -21.74 -0.67 4.56
CA ASN A 64 -22.30 -0.44 3.23
C ASN A 64 -22.25 -1.67 2.31
N GLY A 65 -22.06 -2.88 2.90
CA GLY A 65 -22.17 -4.15 2.20
C GLY A 65 -20.91 -4.62 1.47
N VAL A 66 -19.78 -3.95 1.64
CA VAL A 66 -18.49 -4.38 1.07
C VAL A 66 -17.86 -5.44 1.96
N CYS A 67 -17.51 -6.60 1.39
CA CYS A 67 -16.76 -7.63 2.11
C CYS A 67 -15.28 -7.26 2.20
N VAL A 68 -14.75 -7.11 3.43
CA VAL A 68 -13.36 -6.74 3.68
C VAL A 68 -12.69 -7.81 4.55
N ASN A 69 -11.54 -8.29 4.10
CA ASN A 69 -10.68 -9.20 4.83
C ASN A 69 -9.46 -8.48 5.40
N ILE A 70 -9.15 -8.70 6.68
CA ILE A 70 -8.06 -8.02 7.38
C ILE A 70 -7.05 -9.01 7.93
N TRP A 71 -5.78 -8.76 7.65
CA TRP A 71 -4.64 -9.39 8.32
C TRP A 71 -3.80 -8.34 9.06
N GLY A 72 -3.48 -8.62 10.31
CA GLY A 72 -2.64 -7.73 11.10
C GLY A 72 -2.91 -7.82 12.60
N SER A 73 -2.08 -7.15 13.39
CA SER A 73 -2.20 -7.11 14.84
C SER A 73 -3.09 -5.96 15.31
N GLY A 74 -3.65 -6.11 16.51
CA GLY A 74 -4.38 -5.06 17.22
C GLY A 74 -5.87 -4.93 16.85
N TRP A 75 -6.42 -5.81 16.02
CA TRP A 75 -7.82 -5.79 15.58
C TRP A 75 -8.81 -6.45 16.54
N ASN A 76 -8.34 -7.02 17.64
CA ASN A 76 -9.17 -7.80 18.60
C ASN A 76 -10.33 -6.99 19.21
N SER A 77 -10.19 -5.66 19.29
CA SER A 77 -11.24 -4.78 19.84
C SER A 77 -12.33 -4.44 18.83
N VAL A 78 -12.12 -4.73 17.56
CA VAL A 78 -13.08 -4.44 16.50
C VAL A 78 -14.07 -5.59 16.40
N LYS A 79 -15.35 -5.28 16.61
CA LYS A 79 -16.40 -6.28 16.42
C LYS A 79 -16.54 -6.60 14.94
N SER A 80 -16.33 -7.87 14.59
CA SER A 80 -16.60 -8.37 13.24
C SER A 80 -18.11 -8.33 12.96
N ASN A 81 -18.45 -8.19 11.69
CA ASN A 81 -19.80 -8.31 11.18
C ASN A 81 -19.78 -9.23 9.95
N LYS A 82 -20.94 -9.50 9.36
CA LYS A 82 -21.04 -10.43 8.21
C LYS A 82 -20.15 -10.07 7.01
N ASN A 83 -19.75 -8.79 6.88
CA ASN A 83 -18.91 -8.29 5.80
C ASN A 83 -17.47 -8.00 6.24
N LEU A 84 -17.13 -8.15 7.54
CA LEU A 84 -15.80 -7.92 8.08
C LEU A 84 -15.21 -9.21 8.60
N ILE A 85 -14.15 -9.70 7.96
CA ILE A 85 -13.45 -10.92 8.33
C ILE A 85 -12.06 -10.55 8.84
N ILE A 86 -11.82 -10.78 10.13
CA ILE A 86 -10.55 -10.48 10.79
C ILE A 86 -9.81 -11.80 11.00
N HIS A 87 -8.68 -11.99 10.31
CA HIS A 87 -7.88 -13.20 10.39
C HIS A 87 -6.95 -13.25 11.62
N GLY A 88 -6.88 -12.15 12.40
CA GLY A 88 -6.26 -12.09 13.72
C GLY A 88 -4.73 -12.19 13.77
N LYS A 89 -4.06 -12.44 12.65
CA LYS A 89 -2.59 -12.57 12.56
C LYS A 89 -2.02 -11.78 11.38
N PRO A 90 -0.80 -11.28 11.48
CA PRO A 90 -0.10 -10.73 10.33
C PRO A 90 0.28 -11.84 9.34
N VAL A 91 0.42 -11.49 8.07
CA VAL A 91 0.94 -12.35 7.00
C VAL A 91 2.25 -11.78 6.47
N TRP A 92 3.17 -12.68 6.12
CA TRP A 92 4.52 -12.37 5.68
C TRP A 92 4.94 -13.28 4.53
N GLY A 93 5.98 -12.88 3.79
CA GLY A 93 6.57 -13.72 2.74
C GLY A 93 5.54 -14.22 1.73
N GLY A 94 5.49 -15.52 1.53
CA GLY A 94 4.58 -16.17 0.58
C GLY A 94 3.09 -15.91 0.87
N ASP A 95 2.69 -15.97 2.13
CA ASP A 95 1.28 -15.72 2.53
C ASP A 95 0.85 -14.29 2.22
N TYR A 96 1.76 -13.31 2.38
CA TYR A 96 1.52 -11.92 2.00
C TYR A 96 1.33 -11.79 0.49
N ILE A 97 2.25 -12.37 -0.28
CA ILE A 97 2.19 -12.39 -1.75
C ILE A 97 0.88 -13.01 -2.22
N ASP A 98 0.56 -14.20 -1.70
CA ASP A 98 -0.66 -14.92 -2.05
C ASP A 98 -1.93 -14.14 -1.70
N THR A 99 -1.95 -13.45 -0.56
CA THR A 99 -3.07 -12.60 -0.15
C THR A 99 -3.26 -11.42 -1.10
N VAL A 100 -2.17 -10.72 -1.45
CA VAL A 100 -2.22 -9.59 -2.41
C VAL A 100 -2.73 -10.06 -3.77
N LEU A 101 -2.18 -11.16 -4.30
CA LEU A 101 -2.50 -11.68 -5.63
C LEU A 101 -3.89 -12.30 -5.74
N SER A 102 -4.42 -12.82 -4.64
CA SER A 102 -5.77 -13.38 -4.58
C SER A 102 -6.84 -12.33 -4.29
N SER A 103 -6.49 -11.04 -4.32
CA SER A 103 -7.39 -9.92 -3.96
C SER A 103 -7.69 -9.04 -5.15
N LYS A 104 -8.98 -8.68 -5.32
CA LYS A 104 -9.37 -7.72 -6.36
C LYS A 104 -8.87 -6.31 -6.03
N ILE A 105 -8.99 -5.90 -4.77
CA ILE A 105 -8.57 -4.57 -4.29
C ILE A 105 -7.74 -4.74 -3.02
N VAL A 106 -6.55 -4.13 -3.00
CA VAL A 106 -5.70 -4.05 -1.81
C VAL A 106 -5.70 -2.63 -1.30
N LEU A 107 -6.22 -2.43 -0.08
CA LEU A 107 -6.24 -1.11 0.57
C LEU A 107 -4.86 -0.78 1.12
N ASN A 108 -4.42 0.45 0.91
CA ASN A 108 -3.21 1.01 1.50
C ASN A 108 -3.55 2.26 2.31
N PHE A 109 -3.45 2.15 3.64
CA PHE A 109 -3.60 3.28 4.55
C PHE A 109 -2.24 3.73 5.06
N LEU A 110 -2.08 5.04 5.19
CA LEU A 110 -0.89 5.66 5.76
C LEU A 110 -0.93 5.67 7.29
N ARG A 111 0.22 5.71 7.94
CA ARG A 111 0.30 5.87 9.39
C ARG A 111 0.34 7.35 9.77
N LYS A 112 -0.80 7.87 10.19
CA LYS A 112 -0.92 9.29 10.58
C LYS A 112 -0.01 9.67 11.75
N ILE A 113 0.14 8.78 12.73
CA ILE A 113 1.04 9.01 13.88
C ILE A 113 2.51 9.16 13.46
N ASN A 114 2.89 8.61 12.31
CA ASN A 114 4.25 8.70 11.78
C ASN A 114 4.38 9.80 10.72
N ASN A 115 3.31 10.52 10.39
CA ASN A 115 3.24 11.42 9.23
C ASN A 115 3.77 10.75 7.95
N ASP A 116 3.43 9.47 7.75
CA ASP A 116 3.90 8.75 6.55
C ASP A 116 3.22 9.33 5.31
N VAL A 117 4.04 9.67 4.31
CA VAL A 117 3.56 10.09 2.97
C VAL A 117 3.58 8.93 1.98
N THR A 118 4.42 7.93 2.23
CA THR A 118 4.47 6.63 1.54
C THR A 118 4.67 5.52 2.57
N THR A 119 4.37 4.28 2.21
CA THR A 119 4.64 3.08 3.03
C THR A 119 5.37 2.04 2.19
N GLY A 120 5.87 0.96 2.79
CA GLY A 120 6.38 -0.18 2.02
C GLY A 120 5.32 -0.75 1.06
N ARG A 121 4.05 -0.73 1.47
CA ARG A 121 2.92 -1.21 0.66
C ARG A 121 2.71 -0.39 -0.62
N THR A 122 3.06 0.90 -0.60
CA THR A 122 3.02 1.77 -1.78
C THR A 122 3.85 1.21 -2.94
N PHE A 123 4.92 0.49 -2.65
CA PHE A 123 5.82 -0.10 -3.64
C PHE A 123 5.59 -1.61 -3.82
N GLU A 124 5.35 -2.34 -2.74
CA GLU A 124 5.18 -3.79 -2.76
C GLU A 124 3.92 -4.23 -3.51
N ILE A 125 2.77 -3.57 -3.27
CA ILE A 125 1.51 -3.95 -3.91
C ILE A 125 1.60 -3.81 -5.44
N PRO A 126 2.06 -2.65 -5.99
CA PRO A 126 2.30 -2.51 -7.41
C PRO A 126 3.33 -3.52 -7.96
N ALA A 127 4.46 -3.71 -7.28
CA ALA A 127 5.50 -4.63 -7.72
C ALA A 127 4.98 -6.07 -7.87
N LEU A 128 4.08 -6.50 -7.00
CA LEU A 128 3.41 -7.80 -7.11
C LEU A 128 2.36 -7.84 -8.23
N GLY A 129 1.89 -6.68 -8.71
CA GLY A 129 0.81 -6.58 -9.68
C GLY A 129 -0.58 -6.58 -9.03
N GLY A 130 -0.67 -6.24 -7.74
CA GLY A 130 -1.93 -5.99 -7.06
C GLY A 130 -2.53 -4.64 -7.42
N PHE A 131 -3.87 -4.55 -7.46
CA PHE A 131 -4.54 -3.27 -7.62
C PHE A 131 -4.55 -2.53 -6.28
N MET A 132 -3.83 -1.41 -6.21
CA MET A 132 -3.72 -0.58 -5.02
C MET A 132 -4.77 0.53 -5.02
N LEU A 133 -5.58 0.59 -3.94
CA LEU A 133 -6.44 1.72 -3.60
C LEU A 133 -5.91 2.33 -2.30
N SER A 134 -5.30 3.51 -2.39
CA SER A 134 -4.51 4.11 -1.31
C SER A 134 -5.11 5.42 -0.80
N GLU A 135 -4.84 5.76 0.46
CA GLU A 135 -4.99 7.15 0.91
C GLU A 135 -4.17 8.08 0.03
N PHE A 136 -4.75 9.25 -0.28
CA PHE A 136 -4.10 10.23 -1.14
C PHE A 136 -2.96 10.94 -0.42
N THR A 137 -1.81 11.04 -1.11
CA THR A 137 -0.75 12.04 -0.87
C THR A 137 -0.19 12.48 -2.21
N ILE A 138 0.39 13.67 -2.23
CA ILE A 138 1.03 14.21 -3.43
C ILE A 138 2.20 13.32 -3.83
N GLU A 139 2.99 12.88 -2.85
CA GLU A 139 4.18 12.03 -3.06
C GLU A 139 3.81 10.68 -3.69
N GLN A 140 2.75 10.02 -3.21
CA GLN A 140 2.31 8.76 -3.83
C GLN A 140 1.81 8.97 -5.25
N ARG A 141 1.02 10.04 -5.49
CA ARG A 141 0.50 10.36 -6.82
C ARG A 141 1.61 10.66 -7.83
N ASP A 142 2.66 11.35 -7.40
CA ASP A 142 3.78 11.71 -8.26
C ASP A 142 4.62 10.47 -8.64
N ILE A 143 4.67 9.47 -7.78
CA ILE A 143 5.30 8.17 -8.07
C ILE A 143 4.36 7.29 -8.92
N PHE A 144 3.13 7.09 -8.47
CA PHE A 144 2.13 6.21 -9.09
C PHE A 144 0.91 7.02 -9.52
N HIS A 145 0.85 7.44 -10.78
CA HIS A 145 -0.20 8.32 -11.30
C HIS A 145 -1.59 7.68 -11.17
N GLU A 146 -2.56 8.49 -10.71
CA GLU A 146 -3.93 8.05 -10.52
C GLU A 146 -4.58 7.59 -11.84
N GLY A 147 -5.31 6.49 -11.78
CA GLY A 147 -5.99 5.88 -12.92
C GLY A 147 -5.07 5.16 -13.90
N VAL A 148 -3.75 5.25 -13.73
CA VAL A 148 -2.73 4.60 -14.57
C VAL A 148 -1.97 3.53 -13.79
N HIS A 149 -1.53 3.85 -12.57
CA HIS A 149 -0.71 2.98 -11.73
C HIS A 149 -1.33 2.68 -10.36
N ALA A 150 -2.22 3.55 -9.87
CA ALA A 150 -2.91 3.39 -8.60
C ALA A 150 -4.23 4.16 -8.62
N CYS A 151 -5.03 3.99 -7.57
CA CYS A 151 -6.16 4.85 -7.27
C CYS A 151 -6.07 5.35 -5.85
N TYR A 152 -6.54 6.58 -5.64
CA TYR A 152 -6.45 7.24 -4.34
C TYR A 152 -7.81 7.66 -3.82
N PHE A 153 -7.92 7.81 -2.50
CA PHE A 153 -9.10 8.36 -1.84
C PHE A 153 -8.68 9.35 -0.75
N GLY A 154 -9.47 10.42 -0.60
CA GLY A 154 -9.29 11.45 0.44
C GLY A 154 -10.36 11.37 1.54
N SER A 155 -11.40 10.56 1.37
CA SER A 155 -12.47 10.39 2.32
C SER A 155 -13.06 8.98 2.30
N LYS A 156 -13.75 8.58 3.38
CA LYS A 156 -14.44 7.28 3.45
C LYS A 156 -15.58 7.13 2.43
N VAL A 157 -16.20 8.25 2.03
CA VAL A 157 -17.26 8.25 0.99
C VAL A 157 -16.63 7.94 -0.36
N GLU A 158 -15.57 8.65 -0.72
CA GLU A 158 -14.82 8.41 -1.96
C GLU A 158 -14.23 7.00 -1.98
N LEU A 159 -13.71 6.51 -0.84
CA LEU A 159 -13.24 5.13 -0.70
C LEU A 159 -14.34 4.13 -1.07
N LEU A 160 -15.55 4.29 -0.53
CA LEU A 160 -16.68 3.41 -0.82
C LEU A 160 -17.06 3.45 -2.31
N ASP A 161 -17.14 4.65 -2.90
CA ASP A 161 -17.52 4.82 -4.30
C ASP A 161 -16.48 4.17 -5.23
N LYS A 162 -15.18 4.38 -4.96
CA LYS A 162 -14.09 3.77 -5.72
C LYS A 162 -14.07 2.25 -5.55
N VAL A 163 -14.26 1.73 -4.34
CA VAL A 163 -14.36 0.27 -4.12
C VAL A 163 -15.51 -0.32 -4.95
N ARG A 164 -16.70 0.24 -4.86
CA ARG A 164 -17.87 -0.24 -5.64
C ARG A 164 -17.63 -0.17 -7.13
N TYR A 165 -17.01 0.91 -7.59
CA TYR A 165 -16.70 1.09 -9.00
C TYR A 165 -15.70 0.02 -9.48
N TYR A 166 -14.58 -0.14 -8.79
CA TYR A 166 -13.54 -1.07 -9.21
C TYR A 166 -13.89 -2.54 -8.99
N LEU A 167 -14.79 -2.88 -8.07
CA LEU A 167 -15.33 -4.24 -7.97
C LEU A 167 -16.16 -4.65 -9.19
N LYS A 168 -16.77 -3.69 -9.88
CA LYS A 168 -17.58 -3.91 -11.10
C LYS A 168 -16.81 -3.73 -12.41
N ASN A 169 -15.57 -3.25 -12.37
CA ASN A 169 -14.80 -2.88 -13.55
C ASN A 169 -13.45 -3.63 -13.59
N ASP A 170 -13.50 -4.95 -13.74
CA ASP A 170 -12.33 -5.84 -13.73
C ASP A 170 -11.25 -5.39 -14.70
N LYS A 171 -11.61 -5.14 -15.96
CA LYS A 171 -10.65 -4.74 -17.00
C LYS A 171 -9.90 -3.44 -16.67
N LYS A 172 -10.58 -2.45 -16.05
CA LYS A 172 -9.92 -1.21 -15.63
C LYS A 172 -8.95 -1.48 -14.47
N ARG A 173 -9.38 -2.28 -13.49
CA ARG A 173 -8.55 -2.68 -12.36
C ARG A 173 -7.29 -3.41 -12.80
N GLU A 174 -7.43 -4.39 -13.72
CA GLU A 174 -6.32 -5.16 -14.28
C GLU A 174 -5.33 -4.28 -15.07
N ASN A 175 -5.84 -3.34 -15.88
CA ASN A 175 -4.99 -2.42 -16.64
C ASN A 175 -4.17 -1.53 -15.70
N ILE A 176 -4.77 -0.99 -14.63
CA ILE A 176 -4.08 -0.18 -13.63
C ILE A 176 -3.03 -1.02 -12.90
N ALA A 177 -3.38 -2.22 -12.45
CA ALA A 177 -2.45 -3.13 -11.77
C ALA A 177 -1.26 -3.51 -12.66
N LYS A 178 -1.50 -3.75 -13.96
CA LYS A 178 -0.44 -4.01 -14.95
C LYS A 178 0.47 -2.80 -15.15
N GLY A 179 -0.11 -1.61 -15.31
CA GLY A 179 0.64 -0.35 -15.41
C GLY A 179 1.50 -0.10 -14.16
N ALA A 180 0.92 -0.31 -12.99
CA ALA A 180 1.59 -0.21 -11.71
C ALA A 180 2.79 -1.16 -11.58
N LYS A 181 2.60 -2.43 -11.99
CA LYS A 181 3.67 -3.43 -12.01
C LYS A 181 4.82 -3.01 -12.92
N ASN A 182 4.52 -2.59 -14.14
CA ASN A 182 5.54 -2.14 -15.09
C ASN A 182 6.34 -0.94 -14.54
N LYS A 183 5.66 0.02 -13.90
CA LYS A 183 6.31 1.16 -13.24
C LYS A 183 7.17 0.72 -12.04
N ALA A 184 6.64 -0.14 -11.19
CA ALA A 184 7.35 -0.62 -10.00
C ALA A 184 8.57 -1.49 -10.34
N LEU A 185 8.58 -2.15 -11.51
CA LEU A 185 9.72 -2.94 -12.00
C LEU A 185 10.89 -2.08 -12.50
N SER A 186 10.72 -0.76 -12.63
CA SER A 186 11.84 0.11 -12.93
C SER A 186 12.90 0.03 -11.82
N LYS A 187 14.16 0.05 -12.21
CA LYS A 187 15.29 -0.15 -11.27
C LYS A 187 15.27 0.83 -10.09
N GLU A 188 14.72 2.02 -10.27
CA GLU A 188 14.66 3.08 -9.25
C GLU A 188 13.94 2.67 -7.96
N PHE A 189 13.00 1.70 -8.02
CA PHE A 189 12.21 1.25 -6.85
C PHE A 189 12.70 -0.08 -6.26
N CYS A 190 13.88 -0.55 -6.65
CA CYS A 190 14.49 -1.75 -6.13
C CYS A 190 15.40 -1.45 -4.93
N HIS A 191 15.46 -2.34 -3.95
CA HIS A 191 16.33 -2.18 -2.78
C HIS A 191 17.80 -1.99 -3.19
N GLU A 192 18.26 -2.73 -4.19
CA GLU A 192 19.62 -2.67 -4.70
C GLU A 192 19.97 -1.27 -5.21
N SER A 193 19.06 -0.62 -5.93
CA SER A 193 19.28 0.73 -6.46
C SER A 193 19.31 1.79 -5.37
N VAL A 194 18.44 1.66 -4.36
CA VAL A 194 18.46 2.55 -3.20
C VAL A 194 19.76 2.39 -2.41
N ILE A 195 20.21 1.14 -2.19
CA ILE A 195 21.48 0.86 -1.52
C ILE A 195 22.66 1.44 -2.32
N SER A 196 22.71 1.26 -3.66
CA SER A 196 23.74 1.85 -4.50
C SER A 196 23.77 3.37 -4.36
N CYS A 197 22.60 4.03 -4.46
CA CYS A 197 22.49 5.48 -4.25
C CYS A 197 23.01 5.92 -2.87
N VAL A 198 22.76 5.14 -1.82
CA VAL A 198 23.29 5.41 -0.48
C VAL A 198 24.82 5.29 -0.47
N LEU A 199 25.39 4.23 -1.05
CA LEU A 199 26.83 3.98 -1.09
C LEU A 199 27.56 5.05 -1.90
N ASP A 200 26.99 5.49 -3.03
CA ASP A 200 27.57 6.52 -3.90
C ASP A 200 27.61 7.92 -3.23
N ASN A 201 26.92 8.08 -2.10
CA ASN A 201 26.82 9.35 -1.36
C ASN A 201 27.46 9.31 0.04
N LEU A 202 28.15 8.22 0.40
CA LEU A 202 28.97 8.12 1.61
C LEU A 202 30.34 8.74 1.40
#